data_2e9eca856b2d54f183edc408324c57db
#
_entry.id   2e9eca856b2d54f183edc408324c57db
#
_cell.length_a   1.000
_cell.length_b   1.000
_cell.length_c   1.000
_cell.angle_alpha   90.00
_cell.angle_beta   90.00
_cell.angle_gamma   90.00
#
_symmetry.space_group_name_H-M   'P 1'
#
loop_
_entity.id
_entity.type
_entity.pdbx_description
1 polymer ?
#
loop_
_entity_poly.entity_id
_entity_poly.type
_entity_poly.pdbx_seq_one_letter_code
_entity_poly.pdbx_strand_id
1 'polypeptide(L)'
;MGGMAALEWPLCSPRGYIRHVVPIATSARHSAWCISWGEAQRQSIYSDPDYVDGYYDLAKPPVSGLAAARMTALLTYRSRDSFENRFGRNPQILPSVNGEILEGGGGEGEDLAAHNEGQKRSKGPSPSPVFSAQSYLRYQGSKFTARFDANCYIHITRKMDTHDLARDRSSLGEQRTLAEILSSLPPRALVIGIETDGLFTTTEQRELASHIPDAELVIIPSPDGHDGFLLEFEQINRHLLGFLKRNFPDYYEGGDIWEEEEDGFEVKKTSLFGEAEAQVDITRW
;
A
#
# COMPACT_ATOMS: atom_id res chain seq x y z
N MET A 1 3.60 5.15 -5.31
CA MET A 1 3.49 6.42 -6.09
C MET A 1 4.32 7.56 -5.51
N GLY A 2 4.22 7.89 -4.21
CA GLY A 2 4.96 9.01 -3.62
C GLY A 2 6.47 8.92 -3.81
N GLY A 3 7.05 7.75 -3.53
CA GLY A 3 8.49 7.51 -3.75
C GLY A 3 8.89 7.58 -5.23
N MET A 4 8.03 7.11 -6.15
CA MET A 4 8.25 7.26 -7.60
C MET A 4 8.29 8.74 -8.00
N ALA A 5 7.34 9.53 -7.50
CA ALA A 5 7.34 10.98 -7.73
C ALA A 5 8.59 11.66 -7.14
N ALA A 6 9.04 11.25 -5.95
CA ALA A 6 10.25 11.78 -5.34
C ALA A 6 11.50 11.56 -6.21
N LEU A 7 11.58 10.44 -6.92
CA LEU A 7 12.67 10.14 -7.86
C LEU A 7 12.54 10.91 -9.21
N GLU A 8 11.31 11.23 -9.64
CA GLU A 8 11.05 12.01 -10.86
C GLU A 8 11.34 13.51 -10.69
N TRP A 9 11.08 14.07 -9.51
CA TRP A 9 11.24 15.51 -9.25
C TRP A 9 12.62 16.07 -9.63
N PRO A 10 13.76 15.44 -9.25
CA PRO A 10 15.08 15.93 -9.64
C PRO A 10 15.31 15.94 -11.16
N LEU A 11 14.70 14.97 -11.87
CA LEU A 11 14.85 14.82 -13.31
C LEU A 11 14.00 15.82 -14.12
N CYS A 12 12.96 16.36 -13.48
CA CYS A 12 12.04 17.34 -14.06
C CYS A 12 12.28 18.78 -13.57
N SER A 13 13.20 18.96 -12.61
CA SER A 13 13.51 20.26 -12.00
C SER A 13 14.83 20.83 -12.52
N PRO A 14 15.06 22.15 -12.41
CA PRO A 14 16.37 22.72 -12.72
C PRO A 14 17.47 22.06 -11.87
N ARG A 15 18.65 21.88 -12.47
CA ARG A 15 19.78 21.23 -11.81
C ARG A 15 20.12 21.93 -10.48
N GLY A 16 20.21 21.17 -9.40
CA GLY A 16 20.54 21.70 -8.06
C GLY A 16 19.34 22.27 -7.28
N TYR A 17 18.13 22.30 -7.88
CA TYR A 17 16.93 22.72 -7.17
C TYR A 17 16.54 21.70 -6.10
N ILE A 18 16.54 20.42 -6.44
CA ILE A 18 16.42 19.32 -5.48
C ILE A 18 17.82 18.90 -5.05
N ARG A 19 18.14 19.02 -3.77
CA ARG A 19 19.47 18.74 -3.24
C ARG A 19 19.63 17.32 -2.73
N HIS A 20 18.57 16.77 -2.17
CA HIS A 20 18.53 15.41 -1.64
C HIS A 20 17.18 14.76 -1.90
N VAL A 21 17.14 13.44 -1.98
CA VAL A 21 15.92 12.65 -2.08
C VAL A 21 15.90 11.56 -1.02
N VAL A 22 14.71 11.24 -0.52
CA VAL A 22 14.49 10.15 0.43
C VAL A 22 13.41 9.23 -0.14
N PRO A 23 13.75 8.32 -1.07
CA PRO A 23 12.81 7.33 -1.57
C PRO A 23 12.58 6.25 -0.50
N ILE A 24 11.32 6.05 -0.13
CA ILE A 24 10.89 5.08 0.88
C ILE A 24 9.99 4.04 0.20
N ALA A 25 10.32 2.76 0.35
CA ALA A 25 9.55 1.61 -0.15
C ALA A 25 9.08 1.81 -1.60
N THR A 26 10.02 2.05 -2.52
CA THR A 26 9.72 2.38 -3.93
C THR A 26 10.76 1.78 -4.88
N SER A 27 10.59 2.00 -6.18
CA SER A 27 11.50 1.51 -7.21
C SER A 27 11.75 2.56 -8.30
N ALA A 28 12.83 2.39 -9.06
CA ALA A 28 13.15 3.21 -10.22
C ALA A 28 12.24 2.93 -11.42
N ARG A 29 11.66 1.75 -11.48
CA ARG A 29 10.66 1.32 -12.48
C ARG A 29 9.71 0.31 -11.86
N HIS A 30 8.47 0.31 -12.34
CA HIS A 30 7.48 -0.64 -11.85
C HIS A 30 7.80 -2.05 -12.34
N SER A 31 7.83 -3.02 -11.42
CA SER A 31 8.19 -4.40 -11.76
C SER A 31 7.06 -5.11 -12.51
N ALA A 32 7.40 -6.16 -13.26
CA ALA A 32 6.40 -7.01 -13.92
C ALA A 32 5.42 -7.62 -12.91
N TRP A 33 5.89 -7.93 -11.69
CA TRP A 33 5.05 -8.41 -10.59
C TRP A 33 3.98 -7.38 -10.19
N CYS A 34 4.39 -6.14 -9.94
CA CYS A 34 3.47 -5.06 -9.59
C CYS A 34 2.50 -4.72 -10.73
N ILE A 35 2.98 -4.72 -11.98
CA ILE A 35 2.14 -4.53 -13.19
C ILE A 35 1.08 -5.63 -13.27
N SER A 36 1.45 -6.89 -13.00
CA SER A 36 0.51 -8.03 -13.02
C SER A 36 -0.59 -7.89 -11.97
N TRP A 37 -0.25 -7.46 -10.76
CA TRP A 37 -1.23 -7.18 -9.72
C TRP A 37 -2.15 -6.01 -10.11
N GLY A 38 -1.61 -4.95 -10.68
CA GLY A 38 -2.39 -3.82 -11.19
C GLY A 38 -3.37 -4.26 -12.28
N GLU A 39 -2.93 -5.13 -13.18
CA GLU A 39 -3.81 -5.67 -14.23
C GLU A 39 -4.93 -6.54 -13.66
N ALA A 40 -4.65 -7.45 -12.72
CA ALA A 40 -5.68 -8.26 -12.07
C ALA A 40 -6.75 -7.39 -11.37
N GLN A 41 -6.33 -6.31 -10.74
CA GLN A 41 -7.24 -5.35 -10.11
C GLN A 41 -8.11 -4.63 -11.16
N ARG A 42 -7.54 -4.16 -12.25
CA ARG A 42 -8.30 -3.50 -13.33
C ARG A 42 -9.28 -4.45 -14.00
N GLN A 43 -8.87 -5.70 -14.25
CA GLN A 43 -9.75 -6.72 -14.83
C GLN A 43 -10.95 -7.01 -13.93
N SER A 44 -10.80 -6.94 -12.59
CA SER A 44 -11.93 -7.03 -11.67
C SER A 44 -12.96 -5.91 -11.91
N ILE A 45 -12.49 -4.68 -12.18
CA ILE A 45 -13.38 -3.54 -12.47
C ILE A 45 -14.01 -3.70 -13.85
N TYR A 46 -13.22 -4.06 -14.89
CA TYR A 46 -13.73 -4.21 -16.25
C TYR A 46 -14.78 -5.31 -16.39
N SER A 47 -14.71 -6.35 -15.55
CA SER A 47 -15.69 -7.43 -15.53
C SER A 47 -16.98 -7.10 -14.79
N ASP A 48 -17.08 -5.95 -14.13
CA ASP A 48 -18.31 -5.51 -13.48
C ASP A 48 -19.32 -5.04 -14.56
N PRO A 49 -20.54 -5.61 -14.60
CA PRO A 49 -21.55 -5.20 -15.60
C PRO A 49 -21.92 -3.73 -15.51
N ASP A 50 -21.80 -3.11 -14.35
CA ASP A 50 -22.12 -1.69 -14.15
C ASP A 50 -20.97 -0.76 -14.55
N TYR A 51 -19.81 -1.28 -15.00
CA TYR A 51 -18.67 -0.45 -15.45
C TYR A 51 -18.94 0.28 -16.78
N VAL A 52 -19.63 -0.36 -17.72
CA VAL A 52 -20.08 0.22 -19.00
C VAL A 52 -18.96 0.98 -19.72
N ASP A 53 -17.80 0.32 -19.93
CA ASP A 53 -16.60 0.90 -20.56
C ASP A 53 -16.15 2.26 -19.97
N GLY A 54 -16.43 2.48 -18.69
CA GLY A 54 -16.10 3.71 -17.97
C GLY A 54 -17.14 4.82 -18.04
N TYR A 55 -18.26 4.59 -18.74
CA TYR A 55 -19.37 5.54 -18.86
C TYR A 55 -20.55 5.19 -17.95
N TYR A 56 -20.28 4.65 -16.79
CA TYR A 56 -21.30 4.28 -15.81
C TYR A 56 -22.00 5.51 -15.22
N ASP A 57 -23.26 5.30 -14.80
CA ASP A 57 -24.02 6.30 -14.05
C ASP A 57 -23.40 6.48 -12.65
N LEU A 58 -23.15 7.72 -12.24
CA LEU A 58 -22.63 8.05 -10.92
C LEU A 58 -23.56 7.58 -9.78
N ALA A 59 -24.86 7.44 -10.05
CA ALA A 59 -25.80 6.84 -9.10
C ALA A 59 -25.71 5.29 -9.03
N LYS A 60 -25.03 4.66 -10.01
CA LYS A 60 -24.87 3.20 -10.09
C LYS A 60 -23.43 2.83 -10.51
N PRO A 61 -22.43 3.18 -9.71
CA PRO A 61 -21.04 2.86 -10.04
C PRO A 61 -20.75 1.35 -9.94
N PRO A 62 -19.67 0.86 -10.56
CA PRO A 62 -19.27 -0.56 -10.56
C PRO A 62 -18.66 -0.97 -9.19
N VAL A 63 -19.51 -1.02 -8.16
CA VAL A 63 -19.09 -1.25 -6.77
C VAL A 63 -18.50 -2.63 -6.53
N SER A 64 -19.01 -3.65 -7.24
CA SER A 64 -18.56 -5.03 -7.06
C SER A 64 -17.15 -5.22 -7.60
N GLY A 65 -16.87 -4.71 -8.80
CA GLY A 65 -15.56 -4.75 -9.42
C GLY A 65 -14.52 -3.91 -8.68
N LEU A 66 -14.90 -2.71 -8.24
CA LEU A 66 -14.03 -1.84 -7.45
C LEU A 66 -13.73 -2.43 -6.08
N ALA A 67 -14.71 -3.06 -5.41
CA ALA A 67 -14.50 -3.77 -4.16
C ALA A 67 -13.52 -4.95 -4.33
N ALA A 68 -13.69 -5.76 -5.39
CA ALA A 68 -12.81 -6.88 -5.69
C ALA A 68 -11.38 -6.40 -5.99
N ALA A 69 -11.21 -5.32 -6.73
CA ALA A 69 -9.92 -4.68 -6.98
C ALA A 69 -9.25 -4.24 -5.67
N ARG A 70 -10.00 -3.63 -4.75
CA ARG A 70 -9.49 -3.24 -3.42
C ARG A 70 -9.07 -4.45 -2.59
N MET A 71 -9.87 -5.52 -2.56
CA MET A 71 -9.53 -6.77 -1.87
C MET A 71 -8.22 -7.36 -2.40
N THR A 72 -8.07 -7.40 -3.72
CA THR A 72 -6.84 -7.87 -4.37
C THR A 72 -5.63 -7.01 -3.98
N ALA A 73 -5.78 -5.68 -3.96
CA ALA A 73 -4.71 -4.77 -3.54
C ALA A 73 -4.28 -4.99 -2.10
N LEU A 74 -5.21 -5.21 -1.18
CA LEU A 74 -4.91 -5.45 0.24
C LEU A 74 -4.01 -6.66 0.48
N LEU A 75 -4.12 -7.70 -0.36
CA LEU A 75 -3.27 -8.89 -0.28
C LEU A 75 -1.79 -8.59 -0.63
N THR A 76 -1.52 -7.47 -1.27
CA THR A 76 -0.16 -7.07 -1.63
C THR A 76 0.48 -6.11 -0.63
N TYR A 77 -0.29 -5.52 0.28
CA TYR A 77 0.23 -4.53 1.24
C TYR A 77 0.91 -5.17 2.44
N ARG A 78 0.47 -6.38 2.81
CA ARG A 78 1.01 -7.12 3.95
C ARG A 78 1.82 -8.32 3.50
N SER A 79 2.75 -8.74 4.35
CA SER A 79 3.40 -10.03 4.15
C SER A 79 2.42 -11.18 4.43
N ARG A 80 2.73 -12.36 3.89
CA ARG A 80 1.98 -13.58 4.20
C ARG A 80 1.93 -13.83 5.71
N ASP A 81 3.05 -13.70 6.38
CA ASP A 81 3.16 -14.01 7.81
C ASP A 81 2.36 -13.01 8.67
N SER A 82 2.31 -11.74 8.28
CA SER A 82 1.45 -10.74 8.92
C SER A 82 -0.04 -11.11 8.81
N PHE A 83 -0.48 -11.60 7.64
CA PHE A 83 -1.85 -12.10 7.44
C PHE A 83 -2.15 -13.34 8.29
N GLU A 84 -1.24 -14.34 8.28
CA GLU A 84 -1.41 -15.56 9.07
C GLU A 84 -1.44 -15.24 10.57
N ASN A 85 -0.57 -14.39 11.07
CA ASN A 85 -0.54 -13.99 12.47
C ASN A 85 -1.83 -13.25 12.89
N ARG A 86 -2.41 -12.47 11.98
CA ARG A 86 -3.60 -11.68 12.27
C ARG A 86 -4.87 -12.50 12.21
N PHE A 87 -5.04 -13.29 11.19
CA PHE A 87 -6.32 -13.95 10.89
C PHE A 87 -6.28 -15.46 11.15
N GLY A 88 -5.19 -16.13 10.78
CA GLY A 88 -5.08 -17.58 10.83
C GLY A 88 -6.28 -18.26 10.12
N ARG A 89 -6.74 -19.36 10.66
CA ARG A 89 -7.98 -20.03 10.25
C ARG A 89 -9.16 -19.73 11.17
N ASN A 90 -9.15 -18.54 11.80
CA ASN A 90 -10.17 -18.18 12.76
C ASN A 90 -11.50 -17.89 12.05
N PRO A 91 -12.60 -18.54 12.45
CA PRO A 91 -13.94 -18.18 11.99
C PRO A 91 -14.31 -16.78 12.53
N GLN A 92 -15.15 -16.08 11.78
CA GLN A 92 -15.75 -14.85 12.30
C GLN A 92 -16.71 -15.20 13.43
N ILE A 93 -16.50 -14.63 14.61
CA ILE A 93 -17.47 -14.71 15.69
C ILE A 93 -18.53 -13.65 15.40
N LEU A 94 -19.71 -14.07 14.93
CA LEU A 94 -20.85 -13.19 14.81
C LEU A 94 -21.36 -12.84 16.22
N PRO A 95 -21.68 -11.58 16.53
CA PRO A 95 -22.30 -11.25 17.81
C PRO A 95 -23.62 -12.03 17.93
N SER A 96 -23.77 -12.76 19.03
CA SER A 96 -24.99 -13.52 19.30
C SER A 96 -26.18 -12.58 19.40
N VAL A 97 -27.19 -12.78 18.57
CA VAL A 97 -28.49 -12.20 18.76
C VAL A 97 -29.21 -13.12 19.75
N ASN A 98 -29.49 -12.64 20.96
CA ASN A 98 -30.17 -13.37 22.06
C ASN A 98 -29.38 -14.42 22.84
N GLY A 99 -28.00 -14.31 22.90
CA GLY A 99 -27.22 -15.12 23.86
C GLY A 99 -26.96 -16.58 23.46
N GLU A 100 -27.38 -17.03 22.28
CA GLU A 100 -27.04 -18.33 21.75
C GLU A 100 -25.85 -18.21 20.79
N ILE A 101 -24.73 -18.88 21.11
CA ILE A 101 -23.59 -19.06 20.21
C ILE A 101 -24.05 -20.09 19.18
N LEU A 102 -24.26 -19.66 17.93
CA LEU A 102 -24.46 -20.58 16.81
C LEU A 102 -23.14 -21.28 16.51
N GLU A 103 -22.91 -22.45 17.13
CA GLU A 103 -21.87 -23.36 16.68
C GLU A 103 -22.26 -23.87 15.28
N GLY A 104 -21.45 -23.53 14.28
CA GLY A 104 -21.67 -23.93 12.90
C GLY A 104 -21.53 -25.43 12.75
N GLY A 105 -22.67 -26.13 12.74
CA GLY A 105 -22.73 -27.52 12.32
C GLY A 105 -22.69 -27.61 10.81
N GLY A 106 -21.60 -28.15 10.24
CA GLY A 106 -21.44 -28.29 8.80
C GLY A 106 -22.38 -29.38 8.22
N GLY A 107 -23.41 -28.96 7.52
CA GLY A 107 -24.19 -29.81 6.62
C GLY A 107 -23.84 -29.52 5.16
N GLU A 108 -23.90 -30.49 4.27
CA GLU A 108 -23.56 -30.36 2.83
C GLU A 108 -24.27 -29.20 2.11
N GLY A 109 -25.43 -28.74 2.61
CA GLY A 109 -26.14 -27.57 2.08
C GLY A 109 -25.57 -26.22 2.49
N GLU A 110 -24.85 -26.15 3.61
CA GLU A 110 -24.24 -24.92 4.14
C GLU A 110 -22.94 -24.60 3.40
N ASP A 111 -22.18 -25.60 2.97
CA ASP A 111 -20.95 -25.42 2.17
C ASP A 111 -21.24 -24.79 0.81
N LEU A 112 -22.35 -25.16 0.17
CA LEU A 112 -22.78 -24.57 -1.10
C LEU A 112 -23.24 -23.11 -0.93
N ALA A 113 -23.91 -22.80 0.16
CA ALA A 113 -24.32 -21.41 0.47
C ALA A 113 -23.11 -20.52 0.74
N ALA A 114 -22.11 -21.02 1.49
CA ALA A 114 -20.85 -20.32 1.73
C ALA A 114 -20.08 -20.09 0.43
N HIS A 115 -20.03 -21.08 -0.47
CA HIS A 115 -19.39 -20.97 -1.76
C HIS A 115 -19.98 -19.86 -2.64
N ASN A 116 -21.30 -19.70 -2.61
CA ASN A 116 -22.03 -18.74 -3.44
C ASN A 116 -22.25 -17.37 -2.77
N GLU A 117 -21.90 -17.20 -1.50
CA GLU A 117 -22.20 -15.99 -0.73
C GLU A 117 -21.58 -14.71 -1.32
N GLY A 118 -20.45 -14.82 -2.04
CA GLY A 118 -19.85 -13.70 -2.74
C GLY A 118 -20.60 -13.25 -4.01
N GLN A 119 -21.50 -14.08 -4.55
CA GLN A 119 -22.17 -13.82 -5.84
C GLN A 119 -23.64 -13.40 -5.68
N LYS A 120 -24.26 -13.67 -4.55
CA LYS A 120 -25.68 -13.32 -4.32
C LYS A 120 -25.78 -12.44 -3.09
N ARG A 121 -26.46 -11.30 -3.22
CA ARG A 121 -26.99 -10.58 -2.07
C ARG A 121 -28.08 -11.48 -1.43
N SER A 122 -27.68 -12.38 -0.55
CA SER A 122 -28.60 -13.31 0.08
C SER A 122 -29.53 -12.55 1.00
N LYS A 123 -30.84 -12.62 0.72
CA LYS A 123 -31.92 -12.22 1.63
C LYS A 123 -32.35 -13.43 2.49
N GLY A 124 -31.43 -14.24 2.97
CA GLY A 124 -31.73 -15.45 3.71
C GLY A 124 -31.31 -15.39 5.19
N PRO A 125 -31.93 -16.19 6.08
CA PRO A 125 -31.83 -16.05 7.53
C PRO A 125 -30.64 -16.75 8.20
N SER A 126 -29.57 -17.13 7.51
CA SER A 126 -28.35 -17.67 8.16
C SER A 126 -27.11 -17.34 7.35
N PRO A 127 -26.19 -16.52 7.88
CA PRO A 127 -24.88 -16.39 7.27
C PRO A 127 -24.08 -17.67 7.53
N SER A 128 -23.58 -18.27 6.44
CA SER A 128 -22.60 -19.35 6.54
C SER A 128 -21.37 -18.89 7.31
N PRO A 129 -20.68 -19.80 8.03
CA PRO A 129 -19.48 -19.44 8.75
C PRO A 129 -18.45 -18.85 7.78
N VAL A 130 -17.97 -17.67 8.06
CA VAL A 130 -17.00 -16.93 7.25
C VAL A 130 -15.72 -16.82 8.05
N PHE A 131 -14.57 -17.05 7.41
CA PHE A 131 -13.28 -16.79 8.05
C PHE A 131 -13.07 -15.29 8.29
N SER A 132 -12.40 -14.96 9.36
CA SER A 132 -12.10 -13.56 9.73
C SER A 132 -11.38 -12.80 8.62
N ALA A 133 -10.47 -13.47 7.88
CA ALA A 133 -9.80 -12.90 6.72
C ALA A 133 -10.77 -12.51 5.59
N GLN A 134 -11.77 -13.36 5.30
CA GLN A 134 -12.79 -13.07 4.28
C GLN A 134 -13.65 -11.87 4.68
N SER A 135 -14.09 -11.84 5.93
CA SER A 135 -14.85 -10.72 6.49
C SER A 135 -14.10 -9.41 6.40
N TYR A 136 -12.83 -9.42 6.78
CA TYR A 136 -11.97 -8.25 6.69
C TYR A 136 -11.85 -7.72 5.25
N LEU A 137 -11.55 -8.60 4.28
CA LEU A 137 -11.43 -8.18 2.88
C LEU A 137 -12.75 -7.61 2.34
N ARG A 138 -13.89 -8.25 2.63
CA ARG A 138 -15.21 -7.78 2.21
C ARG A 138 -15.55 -6.42 2.80
N TYR A 139 -15.30 -6.25 4.10
CA TYR A 139 -15.48 -4.96 4.77
C TYR A 139 -14.67 -3.84 4.14
N GLN A 140 -13.38 -4.09 3.93
CA GLN A 140 -12.48 -3.10 3.32
C GLN A 140 -12.85 -2.78 1.87
N GLY A 141 -13.26 -3.78 1.10
CA GLY A 141 -13.78 -3.56 -0.25
C GLY A 141 -15.01 -2.66 -0.26
N SER A 142 -16.02 -2.97 0.58
CA SER A 142 -17.24 -2.19 0.68
C SER A 142 -16.99 -0.76 1.16
N LYS A 143 -16.14 -0.58 2.18
CA LYS A 143 -15.76 0.72 2.70
C LYS A 143 -15.06 1.60 1.65
N PHE A 144 -14.21 0.99 0.83
CA PHE A 144 -13.48 1.70 -0.21
C PHE A 144 -14.39 2.25 -1.31
N THR A 145 -15.40 1.49 -1.74
CA THR A 145 -16.30 1.89 -2.82
C THR A 145 -17.16 3.11 -2.49
N ALA A 146 -17.35 3.41 -1.22
CA ALA A 146 -18.09 4.60 -0.79
C ALA A 146 -17.31 5.92 -0.98
N ARG A 147 -15.99 5.84 -1.20
CA ARG A 147 -15.09 7.02 -1.21
C ARG A 147 -14.16 7.09 -2.41
N PHE A 148 -14.20 6.11 -3.31
CA PHE A 148 -13.27 6.07 -4.43
C PHE A 148 -13.97 5.74 -5.74
N ASP A 149 -13.51 6.34 -6.81
CA ASP A 149 -14.04 6.20 -8.16
C ASP A 149 -13.28 5.14 -8.96
N ALA A 150 -13.98 4.33 -9.74
CA ALA A 150 -13.40 3.22 -10.49
C ALA A 150 -12.47 3.71 -11.63
N ASN A 151 -12.83 4.78 -12.34
CA ASN A 151 -11.99 5.34 -13.39
C ASN A 151 -10.72 5.97 -12.80
N CYS A 152 -10.82 6.62 -11.64
CA CYS A 152 -9.65 7.11 -10.90
C CYS A 152 -8.73 5.97 -10.50
N TYR A 153 -9.27 4.84 -10.03
CA TYR A 153 -8.48 3.66 -9.67
C TYR A 153 -7.72 3.10 -10.87
N ILE A 154 -8.40 2.93 -11.99
CA ILE A 154 -7.80 2.46 -13.24
C ILE A 154 -6.70 3.43 -13.71
N HIS A 155 -6.96 4.72 -13.68
CA HIS A 155 -6.00 5.75 -14.08
C HIS A 155 -4.73 5.69 -13.22
N ILE A 156 -4.88 5.64 -11.90
CA ILE A 156 -3.76 5.62 -10.95
C ILE A 156 -2.91 4.35 -11.13
N THR A 157 -3.53 3.17 -11.25
CA THR A 157 -2.80 1.92 -11.45
C THR A 157 -2.08 1.88 -12.79
N ARG A 158 -2.70 2.38 -13.88
CA ARG A 158 -2.02 2.53 -15.18
C ARG A 158 -0.86 3.52 -15.12
N LYS A 159 -1.00 4.60 -14.34
CA LYS A 159 0.07 5.56 -14.12
C LYS A 159 1.27 4.91 -13.45
N MET A 160 1.04 4.03 -12.48
CA MET A 160 2.11 3.26 -11.83
C MET A 160 2.78 2.30 -12.82
N ASP A 161 2.00 1.58 -13.65
CA ASP A 161 2.54 0.64 -14.65
C ASP A 161 3.52 1.32 -15.62
N THR A 162 3.28 2.58 -15.95
CA THR A 162 4.13 3.35 -16.87
C THR A 162 5.35 3.97 -16.18
N HIS A 163 5.52 3.79 -14.88
CA HIS A 163 6.67 4.33 -14.18
C HIS A 163 7.96 3.61 -14.56
N ASP A 164 8.86 4.36 -15.19
CA ASP A 164 10.22 3.97 -15.52
C ASP A 164 11.05 5.25 -15.65
N LEU A 165 12.02 5.43 -14.78
CA LEU A 165 12.87 6.63 -14.79
C LEU A 165 13.70 6.76 -16.08
N ALA A 166 13.93 5.67 -16.80
CA ALA A 166 14.66 5.70 -18.07
C ALA A 166 13.76 5.96 -19.29
N ARG A 167 12.43 5.89 -19.11
CA ARG A 167 11.50 6.07 -20.23
C ARG A 167 11.60 7.46 -20.83
N ASP A 168 11.65 7.51 -22.17
CA ASP A 168 11.70 8.76 -22.98
C ASP A 168 12.87 9.70 -22.61
N ARG A 169 13.94 9.18 -22.00
CA ARG A 169 15.14 9.93 -21.70
C ARG A 169 16.29 9.48 -22.58
N SER A 170 16.52 10.25 -23.64
CA SER A 170 17.64 10.04 -24.56
C SER A 170 18.66 11.16 -24.46
N SER A 171 19.91 10.86 -24.78
CA SER A 171 20.99 11.84 -24.93
C SER A 171 21.73 11.59 -26.23
N LEU A 172 21.90 12.61 -27.05
CA LEU A 172 22.55 12.52 -28.35
C LEU A 172 21.96 11.45 -29.30
N GLY A 173 20.64 11.16 -29.15
CA GLY A 173 19.93 10.16 -29.95
C GLY A 173 20.03 8.73 -29.43
N GLU A 174 20.75 8.48 -28.32
CA GLU A 174 20.82 7.19 -27.67
C GLU A 174 19.97 7.16 -26.39
N GLN A 175 19.24 6.04 -26.15
CA GLN A 175 18.46 5.83 -24.95
C GLN A 175 19.43 5.69 -23.76
N ARG A 176 19.26 6.51 -22.72
CA ARG A 176 20.01 6.38 -21.47
C ARG A 176 19.57 5.14 -20.70
N THR A 177 20.53 4.43 -20.14
CA THR A 177 20.25 3.30 -19.24
C THR A 177 19.70 3.78 -17.90
N LEU A 178 19.02 2.90 -17.17
CA LEU A 178 18.53 3.21 -15.82
C LEU A 178 19.67 3.61 -14.88
N ALA A 179 20.81 2.92 -14.95
CA ALA A 179 22.01 3.23 -14.16
C ALA A 179 22.53 4.65 -14.42
N GLU A 180 22.58 5.09 -15.68
CA GLU A 180 22.98 6.45 -16.05
C GLU A 180 21.99 7.51 -15.56
N ILE A 181 20.69 7.20 -15.56
CA ILE A 181 19.67 8.11 -15.01
C ILE A 181 19.83 8.21 -13.50
N LEU A 182 19.94 7.09 -12.79
CA LEU A 182 20.12 7.07 -11.34
C LEU A 182 21.40 7.78 -10.90
N SER A 183 22.51 7.62 -11.67
CA SER A 183 23.77 8.33 -11.39
C SER A 183 23.70 9.85 -11.61
N SER A 184 22.66 10.34 -12.29
CA SER A 184 22.42 11.78 -12.49
C SER A 184 21.53 12.40 -11.41
N LEU A 185 20.98 11.60 -10.51
CA LEU A 185 20.20 12.09 -9.37
C LEU A 185 21.09 12.83 -8.35
N PRO A 186 20.50 13.67 -7.48
CA PRO A 186 21.25 14.34 -6.42
C PRO A 186 22.00 13.31 -5.55
N PRO A 187 23.27 13.58 -5.21
CA PRO A 187 24.04 12.68 -4.37
C PRO A 187 23.51 12.65 -2.93
N ARG A 188 23.96 11.64 -2.19
CA ARG A 188 23.61 11.45 -0.78
C ARG A 188 22.11 11.31 -0.57
N ALA A 189 21.45 10.44 -1.33
CA ALA A 189 20.09 10.02 -1.06
C ALA A 189 20.02 9.11 0.18
N LEU A 190 18.91 9.14 0.89
CA LEU A 190 18.58 8.13 1.90
C LEU A 190 17.52 7.18 1.32
N VAL A 191 17.93 5.96 0.95
CA VAL A 191 17.03 4.93 0.43
C VAL A 191 16.55 4.06 1.60
N ILE A 192 15.24 4.03 1.84
CA ILE A 192 14.64 3.22 2.90
C ILE A 192 13.79 2.12 2.28
N GLY A 193 14.08 0.86 2.63
CA GLY A 193 13.30 -0.32 2.26
C GLY A 193 12.73 -1.02 3.47
N ILE A 194 11.72 -1.86 3.25
CA ILE A 194 11.13 -2.74 4.27
C ILE A 194 11.53 -4.18 3.97
N GLU A 195 11.99 -4.91 4.96
CA GLU A 195 12.59 -6.25 4.79
C GLU A 195 11.63 -7.23 4.10
N THR A 196 10.36 -7.22 4.47
CA THR A 196 9.34 -8.17 3.99
C THR A 196 8.44 -7.60 2.89
N ASP A 197 8.79 -6.43 2.33
CA ASP A 197 8.00 -5.82 1.24
C ASP A 197 8.04 -6.71 -0.01
N GLY A 198 6.88 -7.24 -0.39
CA GLY A 198 6.71 -8.09 -1.59
C GLY A 198 6.35 -7.32 -2.85
N LEU A 199 6.10 -6.00 -2.75
CA LEU A 199 5.85 -5.12 -3.89
C LEU A 199 7.13 -4.43 -4.35
N PHE A 200 7.78 -3.73 -3.43
CA PHE A 200 9.03 -3.01 -3.66
C PHE A 200 10.11 -3.66 -2.79
N THR A 201 10.66 -4.74 -3.32
CA THR A 201 11.56 -5.63 -2.59
C THR A 201 12.89 -4.96 -2.26
N THR A 202 13.64 -5.53 -1.35
CA THR A 202 14.98 -5.03 -1.01
C THR A 202 15.94 -5.02 -2.20
N THR A 203 15.63 -5.76 -3.28
CA THR A 203 16.41 -5.75 -4.53
C THR A 203 16.30 -4.40 -5.24
N GLU A 204 15.09 -3.84 -5.37
CA GLU A 204 14.88 -2.52 -5.97
C GLU A 204 15.52 -1.41 -5.11
N GLN A 205 15.48 -1.56 -3.78
CA GLN A 205 16.14 -0.60 -2.88
C GLN A 205 17.67 -0.64 -3.04
N ARG A 206 18.25 -1.83 -3.21
CA ARG A 206 19.67 -1.98 -3.49
C ARG A 206 20.05 -1.43 -4.87
N GLU A 207 19.21 -1.62 -5.88
CA GLU A 207 19.41 -1.02 -7.22
C GLU A 207 19.48 0.50 -7.11
N LEU A 208 18.52 1.14 -6.42
CA LEU A 208 18.56 2.58 -6.19
C LEU A 208 19.85 3.02 -5.50
N ALA A 209 20.18 2.40 -4.38
CA ALA A 209 21.34 2.79 -3.58
C ALA A 209 22.68 2.52 -4.28
N SER A 210 22.77 1.50 -5.14
CA SER A 210 24.01 1.17 -5.85
C SER A 210 24.35 2.13 -6.99
N HIS A 211 23.35 2.85 -7.52
CA HIS A 211 23.53 3.74 -8.67
C HIS A 211 23.40 5.22 -8.34
N ILE A 212 22.68 5.60 -7.28
CA ILE A 212 22.63 7.00 -6.84
C ILE A 212 23.96 7.32 -6.12
N PRO A 213 24.66 8.41 -6.50
CA PRO A 213 25.95 8.75 -5.90
C PRO A 213 25.85 8.95 -4.37
N ASP A 214 26.74 8.30 -3.64
CA ASP A 214 26.86 8.42 -2.17
C ASP A 214 25.54 8.14 -1.41
N ALA A 215 24.68 7.29 -1.95
CA ALA A 215 23.41 6.95 -1.30
C ALA A 215 23.63 6.08 -0.05
N GLU A 216 22.87 6.36 0.99
CA GLU A 216 22.74 5.53 2.19
C GLU A 216 21.54 4.59 2.02
N LEU A 217 21.73 3.28 2.28
CA LEU A 217 20.67 2.29 2.24
C LEU A 217 20.32 1.86 3.67
N VAL A 218 19.06 1.95 4.01
CA VAL A 218 18.49 1.45 5.27
C VAL A 218 17.39 0.45 4.96
N ILE A 219 17.49 -0.76 5.47
CA ILE A 219 16.44 -1.77 5.43
C ILE A 219 15.84 -1.88 6.83
N ILE A 220 14.57 -1.53 6.93
CA ILE A 220 13.81 -1.57 8.19
C ILE A 220 13.30 -3.00 8.40
N PRO A 221 13.66 -3.66 9.51
CA PRO A 221 13.10 -4.95 9.86
C PRO A 221 11.62 -4.77 10.27
N SER A 222 10.74 -5.39 9.52
CA SER A 222 9.30 -5.41 9.79
C SER A 222 8.67 -6.67 9.21
N PRO A 223 7.76 -7.35 9.92
CA PRO A 223 7.01 -8.47 9.39
C PRO A 223 5.84 -8.02 8.48
N ASP A 224 5.56 -6.72 8.40
CA ASP A 224 4.28 -6.19 7.92
C ASP A 224 4.22 -5.90 6.40
N GLY A 225 5.21 -6.35 5.63
CA GLY A 225 5.22 -6.16 4.19
C GLY A 225 5.38 -4.69 3.80
N HIS A 226 4.76 -4.30 2.70
CA HIS A 226 4.83 -2.91 2.22
C HIS A 226 4.34 -1.91 3.27
N ASP A 227 3.28 -2.24 4.01
CA ASP A 227 2.74 -1.36 5.07
C ASP A 227 3.73 -1.08 6.20
N GLY A 228 4.83 -1.82 6.31
CA GLY A 228 5.91 -1.53 7.26
C GLY A 228 6.39 -0.09 7.18
N PHE A 229 6.34 0.56 5.99
CA PHE A 229 6.73 1.97 5.88
C PHE A 229 5.79 2.94 6.63
N LEU A 230 4.58 2.52 6.94
CA LEU A 230 3.61 3.28 7.75
C LEU A 230 3.68 2.89 9.23
N LEU A 231 4.02 1.63 9.53
CA LEU A 231 3.94 1.08 10.87
C LEU A 231 5.23 1.26 11.66
N GLU A 232 6.39 1.21 10.99
CA GLU A 232 7.70 1.35 11.61
C GLU A 232 8.16 2.82 11.67
N PHE A 233 7.21 3.73 11.89
CA PHE A 233 7.45 5.18 11.83
C PHE A 233 8.55 5.65 12.81
N GLU A 234 8.70 5.03 13.98
CA GLU A 234 9.76 5.39 14.94
C GLU A 234 11.16 5.12 14.37
N GLN A 235 11.35 3.92 13.77
CA GLN A 235 12.62 3.56 13.15
C GLN A 235 12.91 4.46 11.94
N ILE A 236 11.91 4.66 11.07
CA ILE A 236 12.03 5.51 9.89
C ILE A 236 12.33 6.94 10.30
N ASN A 237 11.60 7.49 11.29
CA ASN A 237 11.83 8.84 11.80
C ASN A 237 13.23 9.03 12.35
N ARG A 238 13.78 8.06 13.08
CA ARG A 238 15.14 8.09 13.60
C ARG A 238 16.17 8.21 12.46
N HIS A 239 16.05 7.40 11.41
CA HIS A 239 16.95 7.46 10.26
C HIS A 239 16.79 8.75 9.47
N LEU A 240 15.54 9.18 9.24
CA LEU A 240 15.24 10.42 8.54
C LEU A 240 15.78 11.63 9.28
N LEU A 241 15.56 11.73 10.58
CA LEU A 241 16.05 12.82 11.40
C LEU A 241 17.59 12.88 11.45
N GLY A 242 18.22 11.71 11.59
CA GLY A 242 19.68 11.62 11.49
C GLY A 242 20.22 12.07 10.14
N PHE A 243 19.56 11.70 9.05
CA PHE A 243 19.91 12.16 7.71
C PHE A 243 19.74 13.67 7.56
N LEU A 244 18.64 14.24 8.03
CA LEU A 244 18.38 15.67 7.96
C LEU A 244 19.39 16.49 8.78
N LYS A 245 19.69 16.07 10.01
CA LYS A 245 20.71 16.73 10.86
C LYS A 245 22.10 16.73 10.20
N ARG A 246 22.50 15.64 9.52
CA ARG A 246 23.79 15.56 8.82
C ARG A 246 23.86 16.45 7.56
N ASN A 247 22.77 16.57 6.81
CA ASN A 247 22.76 17.28 5.53
C ASN A 247 22.32 18.76 5.65
N PHE A 248 21.69 19.13 6.75
CA PHE A 248 21.16 20.46 7.01
C PHE A 248 21.46 20.92 8.46
N PRO A 249 22.74 20.89 8.90
CA PRO A 249 23.08 21.18 10.29
C PRO A 249 22.56 22.55 10.74
N ASP A 250 22.65 23.57 9.88
CA ASP A 250 22.23 24.95 10.20
C ASP A 250 20.77 25.06 10.69
N TYR A 251 19.90 24.12 10.28
CA TYR A 251 18.50 24.11 10.72
C TYR A 251 18.30 23.40 12.06
N TYR A 252 19.32 22.72 12.57
CA TYR A 252 19.26 21.92 13.79
C TYR A 252 20.28 22.35 14.85
N GLU A 253 21.12 23.38 14.59
CA GLU A 253 22.10 23.91 15.55
C GLU A 253 21.49 24.84 16.59
N GLY A 254 20.23 25.24 16.45
CA GLY A 254 19.53 26.20 17.31
C GLY A 254 18.94 25.65 18.62
N GLY A 255 19.28 24.42 19.02
CA GLY A 255 18.56 23.69 20.07
C GLY A 255 17.26 23.08 19.55
N ASP A 256 16.78 22.02 20.17
CA ASP A 256 15.51 21.41 19.82
C ASP A 256 14.40 22.46 19.96
N ILE A 257 13.90 22.99 18.82
CA ILE A 257 12.73 23.91 18.77
C ILE A 257 11.48 23.18 19.29
N TRP A 258 11.60 21.90 19.46
CA TRP A 258 10.69 21.00 20.16
C TRP A 258 11.33 20.69 21.52
N GLU A 259 11.37 21.64 22.46
CA GLU A 259 11.17 21.28 23.85
C GLU A 259 9.92 20.39 23.83
N GLU A 260 10.07 19.15 24.26
CA GLU A 260 8.96 18.29 24.58
C GLU A 260 8.03 19.07 25.51
N GLU A 261 7.12 19.89 24.96
CA GLU A 261 5.86 20.05 25.63
C GLU A 261 5.34 18.62 25.70
N GLU A 262 5.40 18.07 26.89
CA GLU A 262 4.65 16.87 27.28
C GLU A 262 3.14 17.12 27.17
N ASP A 263 2.71 17.68 26.06
CA ASP A 263 1.36 17.55 25.60
C ASP A 263 1.24 16.13 25.09
N GLY A 264 0.69 15.29 25.96
CA GLY A 264 0.50 13.86 25.82
C GLY A 264 -0.12 13.39 24.53
N PHE A 265 0.50 13.71 23.40
CA PHE A 265 0.22 13.13 22.10
C PHE A 265 0.85 11.73 22.07
N GLU A 266 0.25 10.86 22.84
CA GLU A 266 0.50 9.43 22.75
C GLU A 266 -0.02 8.96 21.41
N VAL A 267 0.86 8.75 20.43
CA VAL A 267 0.51 8.07 19.18
C VAL A 267 0.15 6.63 19.53
N LYS A 268 -1.11 6.41 19.90
CA LYS A 268 -1.64 5.07 20.05
C LYS A 268 -1.63 4.45 18.68
N LYS A 269 -0.88 3.34 18.49
CA LYS A 269 -1.05 2.44 17.35
C LYS A 269 -2.49 1.93 17.35
N THR A 270 -3.43 2.69 16.83
CA THR A 270 -4.85 2.36 16.82
C THR A 270 -5.21 1.42 15.67
N SER A 271 -4.29 1.22 14.71
CA SER A 271 -4.47 0.27 13.62
C SER A 271 -3.20 -0.53 13.40
N LEU A 272 -3.27 -1.84 13.58
CA LEU A 272 -2.23 -2.80 13.18
C LEU A 272 -2.12 -2.94 11.64
N PHE A 273 -2.95 -2.25 10.88
CA PHE A 273 -3.07 -2.39 9.44
C PHE A 273 -2.92 -1.07 8.67
N GLY A 274 -2.08 -0.14 9.14
CA GLY A 274 -1.57 1.01 8.36
C GLY A 274 -2.60 1.88 7.64
N GLU A 275 -3.88 1.63 7.80
CA GLU A 275 -4.89 2.53 7.30
C GLU A 275 -5.00 3.70 8.26
N ALA A 276 -4.82 4.91 7.76
CA ALA A 276 -4.97 6.17 8.50
C ALA A 276 -6.40 6.39 9.05
N GLU A 277 -7.14 5.32 9.23
CA GLU A 277 -8.52 5.30 9.69
C GLU A 277 -8.57 4.90 11.16
N ALA A 278 -7.89 5.68 11.97
CA ALA A 278 -7.84 5.56 13.43
C ALA A 278 -9.20 5.75 14.16
N GLN A 279 -10.31 5.77 13.45
CA GLN A 279 -11.61 6.06 14.07
C GLN A 279 -12.53 4.87 14.26
N VAL A 280 -12.15 3.69 13.82
CA VAL A 280 -12.97 2.48 14.04
C VAL A 280 -12.09 1.40 14.65
N ASP A 281 -12.43 0.98 15.84
CA ASP A 281 -11.82 -0.15 16.52
C ASP A 281 -12.06 -1.44 15.71
N ILE A 282 -11.07 -1.81 14.87
CA ILE A 282 -11.12 -3.02 14.04
C ILE A 282 -10.99 -4.31 14.85
N THR A 283 -10.85 -4.23 16.16
CA THR A 283 -10.88 -5.40 17.05
C THR A 283 -12.31 -5.83 17.40
N ARG A 284 -13.32 -5.07 16.98
CA ARG A 284 -14.73 -5.34 17.24
C ARG A 284 -15.47 -6.00 16.07
N TRP A 285 -14.76 -6.78 15.24
CA TRP A 285 -15.36 -7.56 14.15
C TRP A 285 -15.31 -9.05 14.47
#